data_9d64be90390a0f56426a15b5ce68cad8
#
_entry.id   9d64be90390a0f56426a15b5ce68cad8
#
_cell.length_a   1.000
_cell.length_b   1.000
_cell.length_c   1.000
_cell.angle_alpha   90.00
_cell.angle_beta   90.00
_cell.angle_gamma   90.00
#
_symmetry.space_group_name_H-M   'P 1'
#
loop_
_entity.id
_entity.type
_entity.pdbx_description
1 polymer ?
#
loop_
_entity_poly.entity_id
_entity_poly.type
_entity_poly.pdbx_seq_one_letter_code
_entity_poly.pdbx_strand_id
1 'polypeptide(L)'
;MKIVISGLSGCGASTVSKLVSERLKIKSINYTFKDLAKEKNVSFSEVQRNALKDKTDFILDSKILKMARGDFVLASRLACWLTDYNLSVWLEAGVETRARRIAERENKSFKNVLKETIQRDWENVKRYEKVYGINVLNHSFVDLVVNVERFNAFQTAELISEAAVKAKLKRNKFASLVKNKIEKNRY
;
A
#
# COMPACT_ATOMS: atom_id res chain seq x y z
N MET A 1 3.66 -0.49 18.46
CA MET A 1 4.09 -1.36 17.34
C MET A 1 3.60 -0.79 16.03
N LYS A 2 4.45 -0.69 15.02
CA LYS A 2 4.12 -0.11 13.72
C LYS A 2 4.47 -1.12 12.62
N ILE A 3 3.48 -1.60 11.88
CA ILE A 3 3.65 -2.57 10.81
C ILE A 3 3.23 -1.89 9.50
N VAL A 4 4.08 -1.96 8.48
CA VAL A 4 3.80 -1.40 7.16
C VAL A 4 3.78 -2.52 6.13
N ILE A 5 2.69 -2.57 5.34
CA ILE A 5 2.46 -3.63 4.36
C ILE A 5 2.25 -2.98 2.99
N SER A 6 3.13 -3.28 2.06
CA SER A 6 3.07 -2.85 0.67
C SER A 6 2.92 -4.03 -0.28
N GLY A 7 2.54 -3.73 -1.50
CA GLY A 7 2.41 -4.68 -2.59
C GLY A 7 1.64 -4.07 -3.76
N LEU A 8 1.75 -4.66 -4.93
CA LEU A 8 1.01 -4.22 -6.11
C LEU A 8 -0.48 -4.56 -6.00
N SER A 9 -1.31 -3.90 -6.81
CA SER A 9 -2.77 -4.10 -6.80
C SER A 9 -3.13 -5.58 -6.97
N GLY A 10 -4.00 -6.09 -6.09
CA GLY A 10 -4.41 -7.49 -6.09
C GLY A 10 -3.59 -8.44 -5.22
N CYS A 11 -2.48 -7.99 -4.58
CA CYS A 11 -1.70 -8.79 -3.62
C CYS A 11 -2.45 -9.10 -2.31
N GLY A 12 -3.57 -8.45 -2.02
CA GLY A 12 -4.33 -8.69 -0.80
C GLY A 12 -3.90 -7.89 0.43
N ALA A 13 -3.11 -6.83 0.27
CA ALA A 13 -2.60 -6.02 1.38
C ALA A 13 -3.69 -5.51 2.34
N SER A 14 -4.85 -5.07 1.81
CA SER A 14 -5.99 -4.63 2.64
C SER A 14 -6.58 -5.75 3.49
N THR A 15 -6.72 -6.94 2.94
CA THR A 15 -7.24 -8.12 3.66
C THR A 15 -6.26 -8.56 4.74
N VAL A 16 -4.99 -8.69 4.37
CA VAL A 16 -3.92 -9.12 5.28
C VAL A 16 -3.75 -8.10 6.42
N SER A 17 -3.74 -6.80 6.13
CA SER A 17 -3.61 -5.77 7.16
C SER A 17 -4.75 -5.79 8.18
N LYS A 18 -5.98 -6.07 7.72
CA LYS A 18 -7.13 -6.23 8.62
C LYS A 18 -6.94 -7.43 9.55
N LEU A 19 -6.55 -8.58 9.01
CA LEU A 19 -6.31 -9.80 9.81
C LEU A 19 -5.16 -9.62 10.82
N VAL A 20 -4.06 -8.98 10.42
CA VAL A 20 -2.95 -8.64 11.33
C VAL A 20 -3.41 -7.70 12.43
N SER A 21 -4.21 -6.68 12.09
CA SER A 21 -4.77 -5.71 13.03
C SER A 21 -5.67 -6.39 14.07
N GLU A 22 -6.55 -7.28 13.64
CA GLU A 22 -7.44 -8.06 14.52
C GLU A 22 -6.64 -8.98 15.45
N ARG A 23 -5.63 -9.68 14.92
CA ARG A 23 -4.78 -10.61 15.69
C ARG A 23 -3.94 -9.90 16.76
N LEU A 24 -3.39 -8.73 16.43
CA LEU A 24 -2.53 -7.96 17.34
C LEU A 24 -3.29 -6.91 18.14
N LYS A 25 -4.60 -6.75 17.93
CA LYS A 25 -5.47 -5.74 18.57
C LYS A 25 -4.94 -4.31 18.44
N ILE A 26 -4.39 -3.97 17.26
CA ILE A 26 -3.90 -2.64 16.92
C ILE A 26 -4.66 -2.05 15.72
N LYS A 27 -4.60 -0.74 15.55
CA LYS A 27 -5.36 -0.03 14.51
C LYS A 27 -4.96 -0.45 13.10
N SER A 28 -5.94 -0.70 12.22
CA SER A 28 -5.71 -0.86 10.78
C SER A 28 -5.88 0.49 10.06
N ILE A 29 -4.91 0.84 9.22
CA ILE A 29 -4.94 2.02 8.36
C ILE A 29 -4.86 1.56 6.91
N ASN A 30 -5.95 1.76 6.17
CA ASN A 30 -6.06 1.42 4.75
C ASN A 30 -6.88 2.51 4.06
N TYR A 31 -6.27 3.67 3.84
CA TYR A 31 -6.90 4.80 3.18
C TYR A 31 -6.46 4.86 1.72
N THR A 32 -7.42 4.92 0.80
CA THR A 32 -7.21 4.74 -0.64
C THR A 32 -7.80 5.89 -1.46
N PHE A 33 -7.52 5.91 -2.76
CA PHE A 33 -8.21 6.82 -3.69
C PHE A 33 -9.73 6.63 -3.72
N LYS A 34 -10.25 5.42 -3.39
CA LYS A 34 -11.70 5.20 -3.26
C LYS A 34 -12.27 5.98 -2.07
N ASP A 35 -11.54 6.01 -0.96
CA ASP A 35 -11.94 6.75 0.23
C ASP A 35 -11.86 8.26 -0.02
N LEU A 36 -10.81 8.71 -0.69
CA LEU A 36 -10.66 10.11 -1.10
C LEU A 36 -11.76 10.56 -2.07
N ALA A 37 -12.16 9.68 -3.00
CA ALA A 37 -13.26 9.94 -3.93
C ALA A 37 -14.60 10.13 -3.20
N LYS A 38 -14.88 9.24 -2.22
CA LYS A 38 -16.07 9.36 -1.37
C LYS A 38 -16.08 10.66 -0.58
N GLU A 39 -14.98 11.04 0.06
CA GLU A 39 -14.88 12.28 0.81
C GLU A 39 -15.07 13.54 -0.05
N LYS A 40 -14.56 13.49 -1.30
CA LYS A 40 -14.69 14.62 -2.24
C LYS A 40 -16.00 14.60 -3.01
N ASN A 41 -16.83 13.57 -2.83
CA ASN A 41 -18.06 13.33 -3.61
C ASN A 41 -17.85 13.36 -5.13
N VAL A 42 -16.76 12.72 -5.58
CA VAL A 42 -16.39 12.57 -6.99
C VAL A 42 -16.19 11.10 -7.35
N SER A 43 -16.10 10.79 -8.65
CA SER A 43 -15.86 9.42 -9.09
C SER A 43 -14.41 8.98 -8.81
N PHE A 44 -14.22 7.68 -8.57
CA PHE A 44 -12.88 7.11 -8.45
C PHE A 44 -12.00 7.36 -9.68
N SER A 45 -12.61 7.28 -10.89
CA SER A 45 -11.90 7.54 -12.15
C SER A 45 -11.44 9.01 -12.28
N GLU A 46 -12.18 9.94 -11.71
CA GLU A 46 -11.79 11.35 -11.65
C GLU A 46 -10.59 11.56 -10.73
N VAL A 47 -10.63 11.00 -9.51
CA VAL A 47 -9.48 11.04 -8.59
C VAL A 47 -8.24 10.42 -9.22
N GLN A 48 -8.39 9.30 -9.93
CA GLN A 48 -7.28 8.61 -10.57
C GLN A 48 -6.68 9.42 -11.73
N ARG A 49 -7.50 10.06 -12.56
CA ARG A 49 -7.04 10.96 -13.64
C ARG A 49 -6.33 12.18 -13.10
N ASN A 50 -6.87 12.78 -12.04
CA ASN A 50 -6.29 13.94 -11.41
C ASN A 50 -4.96 13.64 -10.71
N ALA A 51 -4.80 12.41 -10.18
CA ALA A 51 -3.54 11.99 -9.56
C ALA A 51 -2.32 12.04 -10.51
N LEU A 52 -2.53 12.01 -11.81
CA LEU A 52 -1.46 12.17 -12.81
C LEU A 52 -1.10 13.65 -13.07
N LYS A 53 -2.00 14.58 -12.76
CA LYS A 53 -1.91 16.00 -13.11
C LYS A 53 -1.76 16.92 -11.92
N ASP A 54 -2.22 16.51 -10.75
CA ASP A 54 -2.31 17.34 -9.55
C ASP A 54 -1.61 16.71 -8.32
N LYS A 55 -1.81 17.36 -7.19
CA LYS A 55 -1.21 16.98 -5.90
C LYS A 55 -1.96 15.85 -5.17
N THR A 56 -2.79 15.05 -5.84
CA THR A 56 -3.67 14.05 -5.20
C THR A 56 -2.90 13.00 -4.40
N ASP A 57 -1.74 12.54 -4.89
CA ASP A 57 -0.89 11.61 -4.12
C ASP A 57 -0.43 12.24 -2.80
N PHE A 58 -0.01 13.50 -2.82
CA PHE A 58 0.41 14.19 -1.59
C PHE A 58 -0.74 14.38 -0.60
N ILE A 59 -1.96 14.64 -1.09
CA ILE A 59 -3.16 14.74 -0.26
C ILE A 59 -3.46 13.40 0.41
N LEU A 60 -3.46 12.31 -0.37
CA LEU A 60 -3.67 10.95 0.13
C LEU A 60 -2.65 10.59 1.20
N ASP A 61 -1.37 10.72 0.89
CA ASP A 61 -0.28 10.29 1.78
C ASP A 61 -0.18 11.19 3.02
N SER A 62 -0.50 12.50 2.91
CA SER A 62 -0.63 13.39 4.05
C SER A 62 -1.74 12.92 5.02
N LYS A 63 -2.89 12.47 4.50
CA LYS A 63 -3.97 11.92 5.31
C LYS A 63 -3.55 10.62 5.99
N ILE A 64 -2.90 9.72 5.25
CA ILE A 64 -2.36 8.48 5.81
C ILE A 64 -1.38 8.77 6.96
N LEU A 65 -0.44 9.70 6.77
CA LEU A 65 0.52 10.08 7.81
C LEU A 65 -0.13 10.69 9.06
N LYS A 66 -1.20 11.47 8.90
CA LYS A 66 -1.98 11.99 10.03
C LYS A 66 -2.66 10.88 10.83
N MET A 67 -3.09 9.81 10.13
CA MET A 67 -3.72 8.63 10.76
C MET A 67 -2.70 7.71 11.43
N ALA A 68 -1.43 7.72 11.00
CA ALA A 68 -0.36 6.82 11.44
C ALA A 68 0.24 7.25 12.80
N ARG A 69 -0.58 7.22 13.86
CA ARG A 69 -0.20 7.56 15.23
C ARG A 69 -0.42 6.37 16.15
N GLY A 70 0.47 6.20 17.15
CA GLY A 70 0.44 5.08 18.07
C GLY A 70 0.83 3.76 17.40
N ASP A 71 0.13 2.70 17.80
CA ASP A 71 0.30 1.36 17.23
C ASP A 71 -0.66 1.16 16.05
N PHE A 72 -0.14 0.63 14.94
CA PHE A 72 -0.95 0.45 13.73
C PHE A 72 -0.38 -0.60 12.78
N VAL A 73 -1.27 -1.10 11.91
CA VAL A 73 -0.92 -1.77 10.66
C VAL A 73 -1.33 -0.85 9.51
N LEU A 74 -0.38 -0.38 8.72
CA LEU A 74 -0.63 0.47 7.56
C LEU A 74 -0.50 -0.34 6.29
N ALA A 75 -1.56 -0.37 5.48
CA ALA A 75 -1.54 -0.97 4.15
C ALA A 75 -1.70 0.11 3.07
N SER A 76 -0.69 0.26 2.24
CA SER A 76 -0.75 1.05 1.01
C SER A 76 0.37 0.63 0.05
N ARG A 77 0.33 1.08 -1.20
CA ARG A 77 1.43 0.81 -2.14
C ARG A 77 2.76 1.37 -1.66
N LEU A 78 2.73 2.51 -0.97
CA LEU A 78 3.91 3.21 -0.44
C LEU A 78 4.11 3.03 1.07
N ALA A 79 3.35 2.15 1.75
CA ALA A 79 3.44 2.02 3.21
C ALA A 79 4.88 1.87 3.71
N CYS A 80 5.67 1.04 3.04
CA CYS A 80 7.08 0.79 3.38
C CYS A 80 8.00 2.02 3.22
N TRP A 81 7.56 3.09 2.59
CA TRP A 81 8.33 4.34 2.41
C TRP A 81 7.81 5.51 3.25
N LEU A 82 6.58 5.40 3.81
CA LEU A 82 5.88 6.56 4.40
C LEU A 82 6.29 6.91 5.83
N THR A 83 6.62 5.93 6.65
CA THR A 83 6.81 6.13 8.09
C THR A 83 7.87 5.21 8.68
N ASP A 84 8.32 5.50 9.90
CA ASP A 84 9.11 4.57 10.70
C ASP A 84 8.22 3.37 11.10
N TYR A 85 8.85 2.20 11.22
CA TYR A 85 8.14 0.94 11.47
C TYR A 85 8.94 -0.01 12.37
N ASN A 86 8.25 -0.96 12.97
CA ASN A 86 8.88 -2.13 13.56
C ASN A 86 9.12 -3.22 12.51
N LEU A 87 8.13 -3.43 11.62
CA LEU A 87 8.23 -4.43 10.55
C LEU A 87 7.71 -3.84 9.24
N SER A 88 8.50 -3.98 8.17
CA SER A 88 8.09 -3.69 6.81
C SER A 88 7.92 -4.97 6.00
N VAL A 89 6.78 -5.07 5.29
CA VAL A 89 6.38 -6.26 4.55
C VAL A 89 6.04 -5.92 3.11
N TRP A 90 6.58 -6.69 2.18
CA TRP A 90 6.16 -6.68 0.79
C TRP A 90 5.38 -7.95 0.47
N LEU A 91 4.15 -7.80 -0.01
CA LEU A 91 3.35 -8.93 -0.52
C LEU A 91 3.58 -9.07 -2.01
N GLU A 92 4.00 -10.26 -2.41
CA GLU A 92 4.34 -10.57 -3.79
C GLU A 92 3.38 -11.60 -4.38
N ALA A 93 2.91 -11.34 -5.61
CA ALA A 93 2.19 -12.28 -6.46
C ALA A 93 2.34 -11.90 -7.93
N GLY A 94 2.33 -12.88 -8.81
CA GLY A 94 2.35 -12.68 -10.25
C GLY A 94 1.15 -11.88 -10.75
N VAL A 95 1.31 -11.18 -11.85
CA VAL A 95 0.27 -10.30 -12.40
C VAL A 95 -1.02 -11.04 -12.74
N GLU A 96 -0.93 -12.27 -13.19
CA GLU A 96 -2.10 -13.10 -13.53
C GLU A 96 -2.93 -13.45 -12.28
N THR A 97 -2.27 -13.87 -11.21
CA THR A 97 -2.92 -14.15 -9.91
C THR A 97 -3.59 -12.91 -9.36
N ARG A 98 -2.91 -11.76 -9.42
CA ARG A 98 -3.48 -10.48 -8.97
C ARG A 98 -4.68 -10.05 -9.82
N ALA A 99 -4.58 -10.20 -11.14
CA ALA A 99 -5.67 -9.89 -12.06
C ALA A 99 -6.88 -10.81 -11.86
N ARG A 100 -6.66 -12.12 -11.62
CA ARG A 100 -7.73 -13.08 -11.31
C ARG A 100 -8.48 -12.68 -10.03
N ARG A 101 -7.77 -12.39 -8.96
CA ARG A 101 -8.38 -11.92 -7.69
C ARG A 101 -9.19 -10.63 -7.85
N ILE A 102 -8.72 -9.71 -8.70
CA ILE A 102 -9.44 -8.47 -9.00
C ILE A 102 -10.68 -8.77 -9.85
N ALA A 103 -10.57 -9.62 -10.88
CA ALA A 103 -11.67 -10.00 -11.77
C ALA A 103 -12.82 -10.65 -10.99
N GLU A 104 -12.51 -11.60 -10.12
CA GLU A 104 -13.47 -12.27 -9.24
C GLU A 104 -14.17 -11.26 -8.30
N ARG A 105 -13.41 -10.42 -7.62
CA ARG A 105 -13.95 -9.41 -6.70
C ARG A 105 -14.85 -8.39 -7.39
N GLU A 106 -14.53 -8.00 -8.62
CA GLU A 106 -15.24 -6.96 -9.37
C GLU A 106 -16.25 -7.50 -10.38
N ASN A 107 -16.39 -8.84 -10.47
CA ASN A 107 -17.22 -9.55 -11.44
C ASN A 107 -16.97 -9.09 -12.88
N LYS A 108 -15.69 -9.06 -13.28
CA LYS A 108 -15.23 -8.61 -14.60
C LYS A 108 -14.50 -9.71 -15.36
N SER A 109 -14.40 -9.55 -16.68
CA SER A 109 -13.59 -10.43 -17.53
C SER A 109 -12.12 -10.41 -17.14
N PHE A 110 -11.54 -11.59 -16.87
CA PHE A 110 -10.12 -11.76 -16.56
C PHE A 110 -9.20 -11.10 -17.60
N LYS A 111 -9.48 -11.31 -18.89
CA LYS A 111 -8.67 -10.76 -20.00
C LYS A 111 -8.59 -9.23 -19.95
N ASN A 112 -9.70 -8.57 -19.65
CA ASN A 112 -9.75 -7.12 -19.53
C ASN A 112 -9.02 -6.64 -18.27
N VAL A 113 -9.27 -7.29 -17.13
CA VAL A 113 -8.63 -6.94 -15.86
C VAL A 113 -7.13 -7.17 -15.90
N LEU A 114 -6.63 -8.20 -16.61
CA LEU A 114 -5.20 -8.43 -16.79
C LEU A 114 -4.53 -7.25 -17.49
N LYS A 115 -5.11 -6.79 -18.61
CA LYS A 115 -4.60 -5.59 -19.32
C LYS A 115 -4.62 -4.35 -18.43
N GLU A 116 -5.74 -4.11 -17.75
CA GLU A 116 -5.89 -2.98 -16.82
C GLU A 116 -4.88 -3.05 -15.66
N THR A 117 -4.58 -4.24 -15.15
CA THR A 117 -3.64 -4.43 -14.05
C THR A 117 -2.21 -4.14 -14.48
N ILE A 118 -1.78 -4.64 -15.64
CA ILE A 118 -0.46 -4.36 -16.22
C ILE A 118 -0.29 -2.85 -16.44
N GLN A 119 -1.26 -2.22 -17.08
CA GLN A 119 -1.24 -0.78 -17.34
C GLN A 119 -1.16 0.03 -16.04
N ARG A 120 -1.96 -0.32 -15.04
CA ARG A 120 -2.00 0.34 -13.74
C ARG A 120 -0.69 0.22 -12.97
N ASP A 121 -0.05 -0.94 -13.01
CA ASP A 121 1.24 -1.14 -12.35
C ASP A 121 2.31 -0.26 -12.99
N TRP A 122 2.37 -0.21 -14.31
CA TRP A 122 3.31 0.63 -15.04
C TRP A 122 3.09 2.13 -14.77
N GLU A 123 1.83 2.58 -14.79
CA GLU A 123 1.47 3.96 -14.45
C GLU A 123 1.85 4.33 -13.02
N ASN A 124 1.64 3.42 -12.07
CA ASN A 124 2.02 3.63 -10.68
C ASN A 124 3.53 3.74 -10.50
N VAL A 125 4.32 2.88 -11.15
CA VAL A 125 5.80 2.94 -11.11
C VAL A 125 6.27 4.30 -11.59
N LYS A 126 5.84 4.73 -12.79
CA LYS A 126 6.21 6.04 -13.34
C LYS A 126 5.76 7.20 -12.46
N ARG A 127 4.54 7.12 -11.92
CA ARG A 127 3.99 8.18 -11.07
C ARG A 127 4.78 8.34 -9.79
N TYR A 128 5.09 7.26 -9.07
CA TYR A 128 5.84 7.35 -7.82
C TYR A 128 7.30 7.77 -8.03
N GLU A 129 7.89 7.38 -9.13
CA GLU A 129 9.21 7.87 -9.53
C GLU A 129 9.18 9.39 -9.78
N LYS A 130 8.20 9.87 -10.55
CA LYS A 130 8.02 11.30 -10.82
C LYS A 130 7.72 12.11 -9.55
N VAL A 131 6.77 11.64 -8.73
CA VAL A 131 6.27 12.38 -7.56
C VAL A 131 7.26 12.34 -6.40
N TYR A 132 7.80 11.16 -6.09
CA TYR A 132 8.62 10.95 -4.90
C TYR A 132 10.07 10.59 -5.18
N GLY A 133 10.44 10.26 -6.43
CA GLY A 133 11.75 9.68 -6.77
C GLY A 133 11.87 8.25 -6.23
N ILE A 134 10.76 7.53 -6.09
CA ILE A 134 10.70 6.18 -5.55
C ILE A 134 10.43 5.19 -6.67
N ASN A 135 11.36 4.26 -6.89
CA ASN A 135 11.08 3.06 -7.65
C ASN A 135 10.37 2.05 -6.72
N VAL A 136 9.06 1.95 -6.85
CA VAL A 136 8.22 1.09 -5.98
C VAL A 136 8.49 -0.40 -6.17
N LEU A 137 9.15 -0.81 -7.25
CA LEU A 137 9.57 -2.21 -7.47
C LEU A 137 10.87 -2.54 -6.74
N ASN A 138 11.65 -1.55 -6.33
CA ASN A 138 12.84 -1.76 -5.51
C ASN A 138 12.44 -1.84 -4.03
N HIS A 139 12.14 -3.03 -3.58
CA HIS A 139 11.78 -3.35 -2.20
C HIS A 139 12.87 -4.15 -1.45
N SER A 140 14.12 -4.08 -1.92
CA SER A 140 15.26 -4.80 -1.30
C SER A 140 15.54 -4.40 0.15
N PHE A 141 14.98 -3.29 0.62
CA PHE A 141 15.17 -2.78 1.98
C PHE A 141 14.10 -3.25 2.98
N VAL A 142 13.03 -3.90 2.50
CA VAL A 142 11.96 -4.39 3.40
C VAL A 142 12.43 -5.60 4.19
N ASP A 143 11.87 -5.77 5.37
CA ASP A 143 12.32 -6.80 6.29
C ASP A 143 11.77 -8.19 5.95
N LEU A 144 10.58 -8.26 5.32
CA LEU A 144 9.91 -9.51 4.97
C LEU A 144 9.21 -9.42 3.61
N VAL A 145 9.54 -10.35 2.71
CA VAL A 145 8.82 -10.55 1.45
C VAL A 145 8.02 -11.84 1.55
N VAL A 146 6.70 -11.76 1.33
CA VAL A 146 5.80 -12.92 1.39
C VAL A 146 5.16 -13.19 0.05
N ASN A 147 5.39 -14.38 -0.50
CA ASN A 147 4.70 -14.85 -1.68
C ASN A 147 3.27 -15.29 -1.31
N VAL A 148 2.30 -14.44 -1.62
CA VAL A 148 0.88 -14.67 -1.31
C VAL A 148 0.15 -15.57 -2.32
N GLU A 149 0.89 -16.25 -3.19
CA GLU A 149 0.39 -17.38 -3.98
C GLU A 149 0.60 -18.70 -3.25
N ARG A 150 1.58 -18.75 -2.36
CA ARG A 150 1.91 -19.93 -1.52
C ARG A 150 1.15 -19.93 -0.19
N PHE A 151 0.92 -18.75 0.37
CA PHE A 151 0.24 -18.57 1.64
C PHE A 151 -1.10 -17.86 1.45
N ASN A 152 -2.16 -18.38 2.03
CA ASN A 152 -3.44 -17.68 2.06
C ASN A 152 -3.39 -16.46 3.00
N ALA A 153 -4.46 -15.66 3.02
CA ALA A 153 -4.47 -14.40 3.79
C ALA A 153 -4.30 -14.64 5.31
N PHE A 154 -4.85 -15.72 5.86
CA PHE A 154 -4.73 -16.05 7.29
C PHE A 154 -3.31 -16.47 7.64
N GLN A 155 -2.70 -17.36 6.86
CA GLN A 155 -1.32 -17.80 7.03
C GLN A 155 -0.34 -16.62 6.87
N THR A 156 -0.58 -15.75 5.89
CA THR A 156 0.21 -14.53 5.69
C THR A 156 0.11 -13.61 6.90
N ALA A 157 -1.08 -13.39 7.43
CA ALA A 157 -1.28 -12.56 8.62
C ALA A 157 -0.63 -13.16 9.87
N GLU A 158 -0.64 -14.46 10.01
CA GLU A 158 0.03 -15.18 11.11
C GLU A 158 1.54 -14.97 11.06
N LEU A 159 2.19 -15.24 9.91
CA LEU A 159 3.62 -15.00 9.69
C LEU A 159 4.03 -13.56 10.02
N ILE A 160 3.26 -12.59 9.52
CA ILE A 160 3.52 -11.18 9.78
C ILE A 160 3.39 -10.84 11.26
N SER A 161 2.37 -11.36 11.93
CA SER A 161 2.14 -11.10 13.36
C SER A 161 3.25 -11.66 14.22
N GLU A 162 3.71 -12.88 13.95
CA GLU A 162 4.83 -13.50 14.66
C GLU A 162 6.15 -12.77 14.45
N ALA A 163 6.42 -12.33 13.22
CA ALA A 163 7.60 -11.53 12.92
C ALA A 163 7.56 -10.16 13.63
N ALA A 164 6.38 -9.53 13.67
CA ALA A 164 6.19 -8.19 14.21
C ALA A 164 6.48 -8.11 15.72
N VAL A 165 6.10 -9.12 16.51
CA VAL A 165 6.36 -9.13 17.96
C VAL A 165 7.85 -9.26 18.31
N LYS A 166 8.66 -9.74 17.38
CA LYS A 166 10.12 -9.88 17.51
C LYS A 166 10.89 -8.66 16.98
N ALA A 167 10.23 -7.83 16.17
CA ALA A 167 10.87 -6.75 15.44
C ALA A 167 11.00 -5.48 16.29
N LYS A 168 12.20 -4.85 16.25
CA LYS A 168 12.47 -3.57 16.93
C LYS A 168 12.10 -2.39 16.02
N LEU A 169 11.81 -1.22 16.62
CA LEU A 169 11.55 0.00 15.87
C LEU A 169 12.78 0.38 15.03
N LYS A 170 12.54 0.60 13.73
CA LYS A 170 13.53 0.98 12.73
C LYS A 170 13.18 2.33 12.14
N ARG A 171 14.14 3.25 12.08
CA ARG A 171 13.98 4.51 11.36
C ARG A 171 14.02 4.25 9.86
N ASN A 172 13.04 4.78 9.17
CA ASN A 172 12.90 4.63 7.73
C ASN A 172 13.58 5.82 7.00
N LYS A 173 14.68 5.54 6.32
CA LYS A 173 15.43 6.57 5.55
C LYS A 173 14.57 7.29 4.49
N PHE A 174 13.52 6.67 3.99
CA PHE A 174 12.63 7.26 3.00
C PHE A 174 11.54 8.14 3.61
N ALA A 175 11.16 7.91 4.87
CA ALA A 175 10.06 8.64 5.52
C ALA A 175 10.29 10.15 5.55
N SER A 176 11.51 10.59 5.86
CA SER A 176 11.87 12.02 5.84
C SER A 176 11.79 12.62 4.44
N LEU A 177 12.25 11.89 3.41
CA LEU A 177 12.21 12.34 2.02
C LEU A 177 10.76 12.51 1.54
N VAL A 178 9.91 11.53 1.78
CA VAL A 178 8.48 11.60 1.41
C VAL A 178 7.78 12.70 2.17
N LYS A 179 7.99 12.83 3.47
CA LYS A 179 7.42 13.89 4.31
C LYS A 179 7.79 15.28 3.81
N ASN A 180 9.06 15.52 3.52
CA ASN A 180 9.52 16.80 2.98
C ASN A 180 8.87 17.13 1.62
N LYS A 181 8.69 16.15 0.75
CA LYS A 181 8.00 16.35 -0.53
C LYS A 181 6.51 16.65 -0.33
N ILE A 182 5.83 15.99 0.59
CA ILE A 182 4.44 16.27 0.94
C ILE A 182 4.31 17.71 1.48
N GLU A 183 5.19 18.11 2.40
CA GLU A 183 5.15 19.45 3.00
C GLU A 183 5.39 20.56 1.97
N LYS A 184 6.35 20.40 1.06
CA LYS A 184 6.64 21.35 -0.02
C LYS A 184 5.51 21.49 -1.04
N ASN A 185 4.61 20.52 -1.14
CA ASN A 185 3.51 20.49 -2.12
C ASN A 185 2.13 20.66 -1.49
N ARG A 186 2.04 21.05 -0.22
CA ARG A 186 0.76 21.27 0.50
C ARG A 186 0.00 22.51 0.05
N TYR A 187 0.63 23.44 -0.70
CA TYR A 187 0.08 24.71 -1.14
C TYR A 187 -0.09 24.78 -2.64
#